data_c133975e5e49d80fa9dcdf157cea2e00
#
_entry.id   c133975e5e49d80fa9dcdf157cea2e00
#
_cell.length_a   1.000
_cell.length_b   1.000
_cell.length_c   1.000
_cell.angle_alpha   90.00
_cell.angle_beta   90.00
_cell.angle_gamma   90.00
#
_symmetry.space_group_name_H-M   'P 1'
#
loop_
_entity.id
_entity.type
_entity.pdbx_description
1 polymer ?
#
loop_
_entity_poly.entity_id
_entity_poly.type
_entity_poly.pdbx_seq_one_letter_code
_entity_poly.pdbx_strand_id
1 'polypeptide(L)'
;MKNVVSLKSLAKELNISVSTVSKSLNDSEEISDQTKERVKNLAKLRGYSPNPIAVRLQKQETMQIGVIIPSIENPFFASVLKGIDEIVNTSKYNIITFFSNESLKKEKECLDYFSKGNVDGILICIAEETNKKKTFDHIIDIKQKGIPLVLFDRIPMQPLGFDVVHVNDYDSIVSAFEYLEKKQCKNIAFVSSISTLIVGNLREEGYLSKAKNPIIIAFEDLHELKLTLDESLKEGNIDGIIAADINATLLSNSAIQKQGLAYSNEISLIGYVNAAQNELSYPKITYIDQHPKEIGMQTAKTLLLRLQSKLENVPVSDIVLNTTITMGETS
;
A
#
# COMPACT_ATOMS: atom_id res chain seq x y z
N MET A 1 -17.36 7.41 41.67
CA MET A 1 -16.43 8.06 40.74
C MET A 1 -15.03 7.62 41.12
N LYS A 2 -14.27 6.91 40.25
CA LYS A 2 -12.86 6.62 40.53
C LYS A 2 -12.10 7.95 40.52
N ASN A 3 -11.46 8.30 41.63
CA ASN A 3 -10.55 9.45 41.69
C ASN A 3 -9.39 9.22 40.70
N VAL A 4 -9.52 9.77 39.51
CA VAL A 4 -8.42 9.71 38.51
C VAL A 4 -7.28 10.58 39.02
N VAL A 5 -6.18 9.98 39.35
CA VAL A 5 -4.95 10.66 39.75
C VAL A 5 -4.50 11.58 38.60
N SER A 6 -4.23 12.85 38.91
CA SER A 6 -3.84 13.85 37.91
C SER A 6 -2.53 14.55 38.29
N LEU A 7 -1.89 15.23 37.33
CA LEU A 7 -0.71 16.06 37.60
C LEU A 7 -0.98 17.06 38.72
N LYS A 8 -2.20 17.63 38.78
CA LYS A 8 -2.62 18.58 39.85
C LYS A 8 -2.66 17.91 41.22
N SER A 9 -3.14 16.66 41.33
CA SER A 9 -3.19 15.94 42.61
C SER A 9 -1.79 15.56 43.09
N LEU A 10 -0.89 15.14 42.21
CA LEU A 10 0.51 14.87 42.56
C LEU A 10 1.25 16.14 42.98
N ALA A 11 1.03 17.26 42.28
CA ALA A 11 1.62 18.55 42.60
C ALA A 11 1.20 19.03 43.99
N LYS A 12 -0.09 18.88 44.32
CA LYS A 12 -0.62 19.23 45.64
C LYS A 12 -0.03 18.37 46.75
N GLU A 13 0.10 17.05 46.53
CA GLU A 13 0.63 16.13 47.54
C GLU A 13 2.12 16.35 47.79
N LEU A 14 2.91 16.72 46.78
CA LEU A 14 4.32 17.01 46.87
C LEU A 14 4.64 18.46 47.28
N ASN A 15 3.63 19.31 47.31
CA ASN A 15 3.76 20.76 47.55
C ASN A 15 4.71 21.47 46.58
N ILE A 16 4.57 21.12 45.27
CA ILE A 16 5.35 21.70 44.17
C ILE A 16 4.41 22.10 43.03
N SER A 17 4.91 22.85 42.06
CA SER A 17 4.09 23.28 40.92
C SER A 17 3.76 22.11 39.96
N VAL A 18 2.62 22.22 39.25
CA VAL A 18 2.23 21.26 38.22
C VAL A 18 3.30 21.17 37.10
N SER A 19 3.91 22.30 36.76
CA SER A 19 5.01 22.34 35.80
C SER A 19 6.24 21.55 36.27
N THR A 20 6.60 21.67 37.58
CA THR A 20 7.68 20.90 38.19
C THR A 20 7.40 19.40 38.12
N VAL A 21 6.17 18.95 38.42
CA VAL A 21 5.77 17.53 38.31
C VAL A 21 5.89 17.06 36.86
N SER A 22 5.38 17.85 35.91
CA SER A 22 5.45 17.52 34.47
C SER A 22 6.89 17.41 33.98
N LYS A 23 7.76 18.40 34.31
CA LYS A 23 9.18 18.39 33.96
C LYS A 23 9.93 17.20 34.60
N SER A 24 9.61 16.85 35.86
CA SER A 24 10.19 15.70 36.55
C SER A 24 9.85 14.37 35.90
N LEU A 25 8.59 14.20 35.46
CA LEU A 25 8.14 12.98 34.76
C LEU A 25 8.74 12.84 33.36
N ASN A 26 9.10 13.96 32.73
CA ASN A 26 9.76 14.01 31.41
C ASN A 26 11.29 14.08 31.49
N ASP A 27 11.89 13.83 32.64
CA ASP A 27 13.34 13.83 32.87
C ASP A 27 14.08 15.14 32.51
N SER A 28 13.39 16.29 32.56
CA SER A 28 13.97 17.59 32.22
C SER A 28 15.23 17.89 33.08
N GLU A 29 16.30 18.38 32.45
CA GLU A 29 17.54 18.76 33.09
C GLU A 29 17.37 19.94 34.07
N GLU A 30 16.31 20.72 33.94
CA GLU A 30 16.01 21.83 34.83
C GLU A 30 15.61 21.39 36.26
N ILE A 31 15.35 20.12 36.47
CA ILE A 31 14.87 19.58 37.75
C ILE A 31 15.93 18.67 38.35
N SER A 32 16.21 18.84 39.65
CA SER A 32 17.18 18.00 40.38
C SER A 32 16.72 16.54 40.41
N ASP A 33 17.68 15.62 40.38
CA ASP A 33 17.43 14.17 40.39
C ASP A 33 16.63 13.74 41.61
N GLN A 34 16.91 14.33 42.78
CA GLN A 34 16.12 14.10 43.99
C GLN A 34 14.65 14.42 43.84
N THR A 35 14.32 15.53 43.16
CA THR A 35 12.93 15.94 42.90
C THR A 35 12.30 15.00 41.88
N LYS A 36 13.02 14.63 40.82
CA LYS A 36 12.55 13.67 39.81
C LYS A 36 12.17 12.35 40.47
N GLU A 37 13.07 11.82 41.33
CA GLU A 37 12.85 10.55 42.02
C GLU A 37 11.64 10.59 42.95
N ARG A 38 11.48 11.64 43.75
CA ARG A 38 10.28 11.84 44.59
C ARG A 38 8.99 11.84 43.79
N VAL A 39 8.97 12.55 42.66
CA VAL A 39 7.80 12.63 41.76
C VAL A 39 7.49 11.28 41.12
N LYS A 40 8.49 10.59 40.58
CA LYS A 40 8.34 9.26 39.95
C LYS A 40 7.83 8.21 40.96
N ASN A 41 8.38 8.21 42.18
CA ASN A 41 7.96 7.30 43.23
C ASN A 41 6.52 7.52 43.65
N LEU A 42 6.07 8.77 43.83
CA LEU A 42 4.69 9.08 44.13
C LEU A 42 3.75 8.73 42.96
N ALA A 43 4.14 9.06 41.75
CA ALA A 43 3.37 8.72 40.56
C ALA A 43 3.12 7.20 40.46
N LYS A 44 4.19 6.39 40.68
CA LYS A 44 4.10 4.92 40.71
C LYS A 44 3.20 4.43 41.86
N LEU A 45 3.35 4.98 43.05
CA LEU A 45 2.55 4.62 44.23
C LEU A 45 1.08 4.89 44.05
N ARG A 46 0.74 6.00 43.38
CA ARG A 46 -0.65 6.42 43.12
C ARG A 46 -1.22 5.84 41.82
N GLY A 47 -0.46 5.03 41.06
CA GLY A 47 -0.89 4.48 39.79
C GLY A 47 -1.14 5.58 38.74
N TYR A 48 -0.41 6.69 38.83
CA TYR A 48 -0.53 7.75 37.83
C TYR A 48 0.16 7.32 36.53
N SER A 49 -0.58 7.35 35.44
CA SER A 49 -0.05 7.28 34.08
C SER A 49 -0.34 8.59 33.36
N PRO A 50 0.65 9.22 32.72
CA PRO A 50 0.39 10.39 31.89
C PRO A 50 -0.74 10.11 30.92
N ASN A 51 -1.72 11.02 30.83
CA ASN A 51 -2.75 10.89 29.82
C ASN A 51 -2.12 11.06 28.43
N PRO A 52 -2.07 10.01 27.59
CA PRO A 52 -1.43 10.10 26.27
C PRO A 52 -2.02 11.23 25.42
N ILE A 53 -3.32 11.49 25.54
CA ILE A 53 -4.02 12.56 24.81
C ILE A 53 -3.49 13.94 25.22
N ALA A 54 -3.32 14.18 26.55
CA ALA A 54 -2.80 15.47 27.04
C ALA A 54 -1.35 15.71 26.63
N VAL A 55 -0.51 14.64 26.65
CA VAL A 55 0.90 14.71 26.22
C VAL A 55 0.98 14.99 24.71
N ARG A 56 0.16 14.32 23.90
CA ARG A 56 0.07 14.53 22.45
C ARG A 56 -0.38 15.95 22.12
N LEU A 57 -1.40 16.45 22.81
CA LEU A 57 -1.90 17.83 22.64
C LEU A 57 -0.79 18.86 22.91
N GLN A 58 0.03 18.63 23.94
CA GLN A 58 1.14 19.53 24.29
C GLN A 58 2.26 19.49 23.24
N LYS A 59 2.51 18.33 22.62
CA LYS A 59 3.55 18.14 21.59
C LYS A 59 3.05 18.43 20.18
N GLN A 60 1.75 18.62 19.99
CA GLN A 60 1.09 18.72 18.68
C GLN A 60 1.39 17.49 17.77
N GLU A 61 1.62 16.31 18.36
CA GLU A 61 1.87 15.06 17.68
C GLU A 61 0.78 14.05 18.06
N THR A 62 0.21 13.35 17.07
CA THR A 62 -0.81 12.30 17.32
C THR A 62 -0.20 10.94 17.56
N MET A 63 1.03 10.72 17.07
CA MET A 63 1.70 9.43 16.99
C MET A 63 0.87 8.40 16.18
N GLN A 64 0.13 8.89 15.18
CA GLN A 64 -0.68 8.08 14.29
C GLN A 64 -0.25 8.32 12.84
N ILE A 65 -0.21 7.26 12.05
CA ILE A 65 -0.06 7.29 10.60
C ILE A 65 -1.37 6.80 9.99
N GLY A 66 -1.95 7.61 9.10
CA GLY A 66 -3.12 7.22 8.32
C GLY A 66 -2.70 6.40 7.10
N VAL A 67 -3.38 5.28 6.86
CA VAL A 67 -3.18 4.48 5.65
C VAL A 67 -4.52 4.37 4.94
N ILE A 68 -4.55 4.75 3.65
CA ILE A 68 -5.73 4.63 2.80
C ILE A 68 -5.39 3.63 1.70
N ILE A 69 -6.16 2.53 1.64
CA ILE A 69 -6.07 1.53 0.59
C ILE A 69 -7.44 1.34 -0.08
N PRO A 70 -7.47 0.90 -1.35
CA PRO A 70 -8.74 0.66 -2.04
C PRO A 70 -9.59 -0.43 -1.41
N SER A 71 -9.02 -1.59 -1.14
CA SER A 71 -9.74 -2.75 -0.59
C SER A 71 -8.83 -3.68 0.22
N ILE A 72 -9.37 -4.32 1.25
CA ILE A 72 -8.70 -5.39 2.00
C ILE A 72 -8.86 -6.76 1.32
N GLU A 73 -9.83 -6.90 0.42
CA GLU A 73 -10.13 -8.16 -0.26
C GLU A 73 -9.05 -8.52 -1.28
N ASN A 74 -8.36 -7.53 -1.84
CA ASN A 74 -7.22 -7.77 -2.69
C ASN A 74 -5.98 -8.13 -1.85
N PRO A 75 -5.43 -9.35 -1.94
CA PRO A 75 -4.28 -9.81 -1.14
C PRO A 75 -3.01 -8.98 -1.31
N PHE A 76 -2.89 -8.26 -2.42
CA PHE A 76 -1.80 -7.32 -2.66
C PHE A 76 -1.75 -6.25 -1.55
N PHE A 77 -2.88 -5.57 -1.29
CA PHE A 77 -2.94 -4.52 -0.27
C PHE A 77 -2.76 -5.06 1.15
N ALA A 78 -3.23 -6.28 1.44
CA ALA A 78 -2.97 -6.92 2.73
C ALA A 78 -1.46 -7.16 2.94
N SER A 79 -0.73 -7.53 1.87
CA SER A 79 0.72 -7.71 1.91
C SER A 79 1.46 -6.37 2.04
N VAL A 80 1.00 -5.32 1.38
CA VAL A 80 1.53 -3.95 1.54
C VAL A 80 1.34 -3.48 2.98
N LEU A 81 0.13 -3.62 3.55
CA LEU A 81 -0.15 -3.28 4.96
C LEU A 81 0.76 -4.01 5.93
N LYS A 82 1.03 -5.30 5.69
CA LYS A 82 1.99 -6.07 6.49
C LYS A 82 3.39 -5.46 6.45
N GLY A 83 3.84 -4.99 5.29
CA GLY A 83 5.12 -4.30 5.14
C GLY A 83 5.15 -2.97 5.86
N ILE A 84 4.08 -2.17 5.77
CA ILE A 84 3.93 -0.91 6.50
C ILE A 84 3.98 -1.16 8.01
N ASP A 85 3.21 -2.12 8.50
CA ASP A 85 3.13 -2.47 9.93
C ASP A 85 4.50 -2.88 10.49
N GLU A 86 5.26 -3.69 9.75
CA GLU A 86 6.60 -4.15 10.18
C GLU A 86 7.55 -2.98 10.43
N ILE A 87 7.51 -1.95 9.59
CA ILE A 87 8.35 -0.75 9.75
C ILE A 87 7.81 0.19 10.82
N VAL A 88 6.48 0.43 10.83
CA VAL A 88 5.87 1.35 11.79
C VAL A 88 6.01 0.82 13.22
N ASN A 89 5.92 -0.49 13.45
CA ASN A 89 6.14 -1.12 14.76
C ASN A 89 7.55 -0.93 15.35
N THR A 90 8.54 -0.58 14.51
CA THR A 90 9.89 -0.21 15.00
C THR A 90 9.97 1.25 15.46
N SER A 91 8.91 2.00 15.30
CA SER A 91 8.80 3.42 15.61
C SER A 91 7.88 3.67 16.80
N LYS A 92 7.65 4.94 17.11
CA LYS A 92 6.66 5.39 18.12
C LYS A 92 5.24 5.53 17.59
N TYR A 93 5.03 5.28 16.31
CA TYR A 93 3.75 5.47 15.64
C TYR A 93 2.87 4.23 15.69
N ASN A 94 1.54 4.44 15.54
CA ASN A 94 0.55 3.41 15.28
C ASN A 94 -0.13 3.70 13.93
N ILE A 95 -0.79 2.69 13.36
CA ILE A 95 -1.48 2.78 12.07
C ILE A 95 -2.99 2.90 12.29
N ILE A 96 -3.62 3.80 11.53
CA ILE A 96 -5.08 3.84 11.35
C ILE A 96 -5.35 3.59 9.87
N THR A 97 -6.00 2.46 9.55
CA THR A 97 -6.28 2.08 8.16
C THR A 97 -7.73 2.39 7.79
N PHE A 98 -7.93 3.07 6.66
CA PHE A 98 -9.22 3.31 6.03
C PHE A 98 -9.28 2.73 4.63
N PHE A 99 -10.50 2.40 4.19
CA PHE A 99 -10.76 1.82 2.88
C PHE A 99 -11.55 2.81 2.02
N SER A 100 -10.98 3.19 0.87
CA SER A 100 -11.67 4.06 -0.09
C SER A 100 -12.75 3.31 -0.89
N ASN A 101 -12.70 1.97 -0.93
CA ASN A 101 -13.57 1.11 -1.73
C ASN A 101 -13.65 1.59 -3.18
N GLU A 102 -12.52 1.99 -3.76
CA GLU A 102 -12.35 2.52 -5.11
C GLU A 102 -13.16 3.80 -5.39
N SER A 103 -13.72 4.45 -4.36
CA SER A 103 -14.59 5.62 -4.47
C SER A 103 -13.84 6.92 -4.16
N LEU A 104 -13.87 7.87 -5.10
CA LEU A 104 -13.39 9.25 -4.93
C LEU A 104 -14.05 9.94 -3.73
N LYS A 105 -15.35 9.71 -3.52
CA LYS A 105 -16.07 10.30 -2.38
C LYS A 105 -15.51 9.80 -1.06
N LYS A 106 -15.35 8.49 -0.91
CA LYS A 106 -14.80 7.90 0.32
C LYS A 106 -13.33 8.27 0.52
N GLU A 107 -12.54 8.34 -0.53
CA GLU A 107 -11.15 8.78 -0.46
C GLU A 107 -11.07 10.21 0.09
N LYS A 108 -11.93 11.13 -0.40
CA LYS A 108 -12.04 12.49 0.14
C LYS A 108 -12.46 12.50 1.62
N GLU A 109 -13.43 11.68 2.02
CA GLU A 109 -13.87 11.56 3.40
C GLU A 109 -12.74 11.07 4.33
N CYS A 110 -11.94 10.09 3.87
CA CYS A 110 -10.77 9.59 4.61
C CYS A 110 -9.71 10.67 4.80
N LEU A 111 -9.36 11.38 3.73
CA LEU A 111 -8.37 12.47 3.77
C LEU A 111 -8.87 13.65 4.62
N ASP A 112 -10.16 13.99 4.54
CA ASP A 112 -10.76 15.03 5.39
C ASP A 112 -10.67 14.65 6.88
N TYR A 113 -10.96 13.40 7.23
CA TYR A 113 -10.80 12.92 8.60
C TYR A 113 -9.34 13.01 9.07
N PHE A 114 -8.38 12.54 8.28
CA PHE A 114 -6.97 12.57 8.65
C PHE A 114 -6.43 13.99 8.76
N SER A 115 -6.87 14.89 7.88
CA SER A 115 -6.40 16.28 7.86
C SER A 115 -6.88 17.14 9.03
N LYS A 116 -7.80 16.65 9.88
CA LYS A 116 -8.29 17.34 11.08
C LYS A 116 -7.41 17.12 12.32
N GLY A 117 -6.15 16.76 12.13
CA GLY A 117 -5.20 16.54 13.22
C GLY A 117 -5.34 15.15 13.87
N ASN A 118 -5.84 14.16 13.15
CA ASN A 118 -5.97 12.79 13.63
C ASN A 118 -4.74 11.94 13.33
N VAL A 119 -3.87 12.39 12.42
CA VAL A 119 -2.64 11.70 12.04
C VAL A 119 -1.51 12.71 11.81
N ASP A 120 -0.27 12.25 11.92
CA ASP A 120 0.93 13.06 11.69
C ASP A 120 1.43 12.91 10.22
N GLY A 121 1.02 11.86 9.53
CA GLY A 121 1.36 11.61 8.13
C GLY A 121 0.42 10.59 7.50
N ILE A 122 0.42 10.53 6.16
CA ILE A 122 -0.53 9.73 5.37
C ILE A 122 0.20 8.88 4.34
N LEU A 123 -0.18 7.62 4.23
CA LEU A 123 0.15 6.69 3.15
C LEU A 123 -1.12 6.41 2.35
N ILE A 124 -1.09 6.55 1.03
CA ILE A 124 -2.29 6.39 0.21
C ILE A 124 -2.00 5.68 -1.11
N CYS A 125 -2.81 4.66 -1.40
CA CYS A 125 -3.04 4.16 -2.75
C CYS A 125 -4.32 4.81 -3.29
N ILE A 126 -4.21 5.47 -4.43
CA ILE A 126 -5.30 6.27 -5.02
C ILE A 126 -6.43 5.36 -5.48
N ALA A 127 -7.68 5.78 -5.21
CA ALA A 127 -8.88 5.09 -5.65
C ALA A 127 -9.01 5.10 -7.18
N GLU A 128 -9.60 4.06 -7.74
CA GLU A 128 -9.84 3.94 -9.18
C GLU A 128 -10.66 5.11 -9.73
N GLU A 129 -11.75 5.48 -9.03
CA GLU A 129 -12.62 6.58 -9.44
C GLU A 129 -11.86 7.92 -9.50
N THR A 130 -10.90 8.14 -8.61
CA THR A 130 -10.01 9.31 -8.59
C THR A 130 -9.15 9.36 -9.85
N ASN A 131 -8.56 8.23 -10.23
CA ASN A 131 -7.76 8.10 -11.45
C ASN A 131 -8.61 8.27 -12.72
N LYS A 132 -9.76 7.60 -12.80
CA LYS A 132 -10.70 7.74 -13.94
C LYS A 132 -11.14 9.18 -14.16
N LYS A 133 -11.48 9.89 -13.08
CA LYS A 133 -11.92 11.30 -13.14
C LYS A 133 -10.77 12.30 -13.22
N LYS A 134 -9.51 11.85 -13.09
CA LYS A 134 -8.31 12.71 -13.05
C LYS A 134 -8.46 13.88 -12.08
N THR A 135 -9.03 13.64 -10.90
CA THR A 135 -9.38 14.66 -9.90
C THR A 135 -8.50 14.48 -8.66
N PHE A 136 -7.44 15.24 -8.53
CA PHE A 136 -6.42 15.09 -7.47
C PHE A 136 -6.38 16.26 -6.47
N ASP A 137 -7.26 17.26 -6.58
CA ASP A 137 -7.25 18.46 -5.75
C ASP A 137 -7.27 18.15 -4.26
N HIS A 138 -8.08 17.16 -3.84
CA HIS A 138 -8.19 16.75 -2.45
C HIS A 138 -6.89 16.12 -1.89
N ILE A 139 -6.05 15.55 -2.74
CA ILE A 139 -4.72 15.05 -2.37
C ILE A 139 -3.75 16.23 -2.28
N ILE A 140 -3.81 17.15 -3.26
CA ILE A 140 -2.98 18.37 -3.27
C ILE A 140 -3.26 19.25 -2.05
N ASP A 141 -4.52 19.35 -1.61
CA ASP A 141 -4.92 20.10 -0.42
C ASP A 141 -4.21 19.60 0.86
N ILE A 142 -3.88 18.31 0.95
CA ILE A 142 -3.12 17.75 2.08
C ILE A 142 -1.72 18.40 2.17
N LYS A 143 -1.08 18.65 1.02
CA LYS A 143 0.21 19.34 0.97
C LYS A 143 0.11 20.77 1.49
N GLN A 144 -0.96 21.49 1.14
CA GLN A 144 -1.19 22.85 1.62
C GLN A 144 -1.42 22.90 3.14
N LYS A 145 -1.93 21.80 3.72
CA LYS A 145 -2.08 21.64 5.17
C LYS A 145 -0.78 21.24 5.88
N GLY A 146 0.32 21.05 5.14
CA GLY A 146 1.62 20.69 5.70
C GLY A 146 1.71 19.27 6.24
N ILE A 147 0.80 18.37 5.85
CA ILE A 147 0.80 16.97 6.29
C ILE A 147 1.64 16.14 5.32
N PRO A 148 2.72 15.46 5.79
CA PRO A 148 3.49 14.55 4.98
C PRO A 148 2.63 13.43 4.40
N LEU A 149 2.75 13.19 3.09
CA LEU A 149 1.98 12.17 2.39
C LEU A 149 2.90 11.43 1.40
N VAL A 150 2.77 10.12 1.34
CA VAL A 150 3.44 9.25 0.37
C VAL A 150 2.38 8.48 -0.42
N LEU A 151 2.49 8.56 -1.73
CA LEU A 151 1.69 7.76 -2.67
C LEU A 151 2.36 6.41 -2.89
N PHE A 152 1.60 5.35 -3.06
CA PHE A 152 2.14 4.06 -3.44
C PHE A 152 1.26 3.31 -4.44
N ASP A 153 1.87 2.41 -5.21
CA ASP A 153 1.25 1.56 -6.23
C ASP A 153 0.70 2.35 -7.43
N ARG A 154 -0.41 3.02 -7.28
CA ARG A 154 -1.09 3.75 -8.36
C ARG A 154 -0.63 5.22 -8.39
N ILE A 155 0.28 5.52 -9.28
CA ILE A 155 0.87 6.87 -9.37
C ILE A 155 0.23 7.64 -10.53
N PRO A 156 -0.31 8.85 -10.29
CA PRO A 156 -0.83 9.70 -11.36
C PRO A 156 0.24 10.03 -12.39
N MET A 157 -0.11 10.06 -13.67
CA MET A 157 0.83 10.41 -14.74
C MET A 157 1.42 11.82 -14.57
N GLN A 158 0.65 12.75 -14.01
CA GLN A 158 1.16 14.08 -13.66
C GLN A 158 1.73 14.07 -12.24
N PRO A 159 2.97 14.57 -12.04
CA PRO A 159 3.55 14.64 -10.69
C PRO A 159 2.73 15.56 -9.78
N LEU A 160 2.28 15.04 -8.64
CA LEU A 160 1.55 15.83 -7.63
C LEU A 160 2.48 16.49 -6.61
N GLY A 161 3.78 16.22 -6.69
CA GLY A 161 4.79 16.77 -5.77
C GLY A 161 4.80 16.10 -4.40
N PHE A 162 4.49 14.82 -4.35
CA PHE A 162 4.64 13.92 -3.19
C PHE A 162 5.67 12.85 -3.47
N ASP A 163 6.19 12.25 -2.42
CA ASP A 163 6.98 11.01 -2.54
C ASP A 163 6.10 9.89 -3.09
N VAL A 164 6.66 9.08 -3.96
CA VAL A 164 5.98 7.95 -4.57
C VAL A 164 6.81 6.66 -4.43
N VAL A 165 6.13 5.53 -4.24
CA VAL A 165 6.74 4.19 -4.20
C VAL A 165 5.90 3.26 -5.05
N HIS A 166 6.47 2.72 -6.13
CA HIS A 166 5.75 1.86 -7.05
C HIS A 166 6.67 0.85 -7.74
N VAL A 167 6.12 0.00 -8.58
CA VAL A 167 6.87 -0.88 -9.47
C VAL A 167 6.81 -0.34 -10.90
N ASN A 168 7.72 -0.79 -11.75
CA ASN A 168 7.65 -0.51 -13.18
C ASN A 168 6.70 -1.51 -13.86
N ASP A 169 5.41 -1.16 -13.93
CA ASP A 169 4.37 -2.00 -14.51
C ASP A 169 4.59 -2.28 -16.01
N TYR A 170 5.08 -1.29 -16.76
CA TYR A 170 5.41 -1.45 -18.17
C TYR A 170 6.51 -2.51 -18.38
N ASP A 171 7.66 -2.35 -17.72
CA ASP A 171 8.78 -3.27 -17.88
C ASP A 171 8.49 -4.68 -17.32
N SER A 172 7.59 -4.78 -16.34
CA SER A 172 7.14 -6.07 -15.80
C SER A 172 6.50 -6.95 -16.89
N ILE A 173 5.66 -6.34 -17.73
CA ILE A 173 4.99 -7.04 -18.84
C ILE A 173 5.93 -7.25 -20.02
N VAL A 174 6.81 -6.30 -20.32
CA VAL A 174 7.87 -6.51 -21.32
C VAL A 174 8.70 -7.75 -20.97
N SER A 175 9.09 -7.87 -19.70
CA SER A 175 9.86 -9.03 -19.21
C SER A 175 9.05 -10.35 -19.31
N ALA A 176 7.76 -10.30 -18.99
CA ALA A 176 6.87 -11.45 -19.10
C ALA A 176 6.68 -11.88 -20.57
N PHE A 177 6.53 -10.93 -21.46
CA PHE A 177 6.41 -11.20 -22.90
C PHE A 177 7.69 -11.86 -23.45
N GLU A 178 8.85 -11.29 -23.16
CA GLU A 178 10.15 -11.85 -23.57
C GLU A 178 10.41 -13.25 -22.98
N TYR A 179 9.91 -13.48 -21.77
CA TYR A 179 9.96 -14.81 -21.16
C TYR A 179 9.13 -15.84 -21.97
N LEU A 180 7.89 -15.51 -22.33
CA LEU A 180 7.05 -16.40 -23.14
C LEU A 180 7.59 -16.58 -24.57
N GLU A 181 8.16 -15.54 -25.19
CA GLU A 181 8.84 -15.68 -26.49
C GLU A 181 10.02 -16.68 -26.41
N LYS A 182 10.81 -16.64 -25.34
CA LYS A 182 11.89 -17.62 -25.11
C LYS A 182 11.36 -19.05 -24.93
N LYS A 183 10.12 -19.18 -24.44
CA LYS A 183 9.40 -20.47 -24.38
C LYS A 183 8.76 -20.87 -25.71
N GLN A 184 9.01 -20.10 -26.77
CA GLN A 184 8.55 -20.32 -28.14
C GLN A 184 7.03 -20.08 -28.35
N CYS A 185 6.36 -19.38 -27.43
CA CYS A 185 5.01 -18.92 -27.65
C CYS A 185 4.97 -17.89 -28.79
N LYS A 186 4.04 -18.05 -29.72
CA LYS A 186 3.90 -17.21 -30.94
C LYS A 186 2.69 -16.28 -30.87
N ASN A 187 1.63 -16.75 -30.27
CA ASN A 187 0.34 -16.07 -30.15
C ASN A 187 0.03 -15.81 -28.68
N ILE A 188 0.69 -14.79 -28.14
CA ILE A 188 0.57 -14.42 -26.75
C ILE A 188 -0.62 -13.46 -26.60
N ALA A 189 -1.61 -13.82 -25.76
CA ALA A 189 -2.74 -12.97 -25.44
C ALA A 189 -2.46 -12.18 -24.15
N PHE A 190 -2.95 -10.95 -24.10
CA PHE A 190 -3.00 -10.14 -22.90
C PHE A 190 -4.41 -10.17 -22.31
N VAL A 191 -4.56 -10.58 -21.05
CA VAL A 191 -5.85 -10.72 -20.37
C VAL A 191 -5.88 -9.79 -19.17
N SER A 192 -6.91 -8.92 -19.06
CA SER A 192 -6.98 -7.90 -18.00
C SER A 192 -8.39 -7.68 -17.48
N SER A 193 -8.53 -7.56 -16.15
CA SER A 193 -9.75 -7.06 -15.51
C SER A 193 -9.61 -5.63 -14.98
N ILE A 194 -8.47 -4.98 -15.23
CA ILE A 194 -8.11 -3.66 -14.68
C ILE A 194 -7.73 -2.63 -15.76
N SER A 195 -8.29 -2.78 -16.96
CA SER A 195 -7.97 -1.93 -18.12
C SER A 195 -8.21 -0.43 -17.90
N THR A 196 -9.03 -0.06 -16.93
CA THR A 196 -9.31 1.35 -16.57
C THR A 196 -8.37 1.91 -15.50
N LEU A 197 -7.57 1.08 -14.84
CA LEU A 197 -6.55 1.52 -13.90
C LEU A 197 -5.28 1.97 -14.62
N ILE A 198 -4.56 2.95 -14.05
CA ILE A 198 -3.27 3.39 -14.58
C ILE A 198 -2.29 2.21 -14.70
N VAL A 199 -2.20 1.38 -13.67
CA VAL A 199 -1.34 0.18 -13.69
C VAL A 199 -1.75 -0.79 -14.80
N GLY A 200 -3.06 -0.95 -15.07
CA GLY A 200 -3.57 -1.76 -16.17
C GLY A 200 -3.15 -1.22 -17.54
N ASN A 201 -3.27 0.10 -17.74
CA ASN A 201 -2.86 0.76 -18.97
C ASN A 201 -1.34 0.63 -19.23
N LEU A 202 -0.51 0.85 -18.20
CA LEU A 202 0.94 0.69 -18.31
C LEU A 202 1.33 -0.75 -18.66
N ARG A 203 0.64 -1.73 -18.10
CA ARG A 203 0.81 -3.16 -18.43
C ARG A 203 0.42 -3.44 -19.87
N GLU A 204 -0.71 -2.92 -20.34
CA GLU A 204 -1.16 -3.07 -21.72
C GLU A 204 -0.18 -2.39 -22.70
N GLU A 205 0.31 -1.19 -22.39
CA GLU A 205 1.34 -0.50 -23.17
C GLU A 205 2.63 -1.33 -23.27
N GLY A 206 3.06 -1.96 -22.16
CA GLY A 206 4.20 -2.88 -22.15
C GLY A 206 3.99 -4.07 -23.09
N TYR A 207 2.80 -4.68 -23.09
CA TYR A 207 2.44 -5.75 -24.00
C TYR A 207 2.43 -5.28 -25.47
N LEU A 208 1.76 -4.17 -25.76
CA LEU A 208 1.65 -3.61 -27.11
C LEU A 208 3.01 -3.23 -27.70
N SER A 209 3.99 -2.88 -26.88
CA SER A 209 5.35 -2.56 -27.34
C SER A 209 6.09 -3.76 -27.95
N LYS A 210 5.65 -4.97 -27.61
CA LYS A 210 6.27 -6.24 -28.06
C LYS A 210 5.41 -7.01 -29.04
N ALA A 211 4.09 -6.98 -28.89
CA ALA A 211 3.18 -7.78 -29.70
C ALA A 211 3.06 -7.25 -31.12
N LYS A 212 3.45 -8.06 -32.10
CA LYS A 212 3.28 -7.74 -33.53
C LYS A 212 1.83 -7.83 -33.98
N ASN A 213 1.12 -8.83 -33.50
CA ASN A 213 -0.29 -9.06 -33.74
C ASN A 213 -0.97 -9.16 -32.37
N PRO A 214 -1.37 -8.05 -31.75
CA PRO A 214 -1.88 -8.05 -30.39
C PRO A 214 -3.23 -8.79 -30.27
N ILE A 215 -3.35 -9.65 -29.27
CA ILE A 215 -4.58 -10.32 -28.86
C ILE A 215 -4.89 -9.80 -27.45
N ILE A 216 -5.92 -8.94 -27.34
CA ILE A 216 -6.28 -8.30 -26.08
C ILE A 216 -7.68 -8.76 -25.68
N ILE A 217 -7.80 -9.31 -24.46
CA ILE A 217 -9.06 -9.72 -23.82
C ILE A 217 -9.15 -8.94 -22.51
N ALA A 218 -9.80 -7.78 -22.56
CA ALA A 218 -9.84 -6.84 -21.43
C ALA A 218 -11.26 -6.38 -21.13
N PHE A 219 -11.78 -6.74 -19.96
CA PHE A 219 -13.11 -6.38 -19.48
C PHE A 219 -13.08 -6.18 -17.96
N GLU A 220 -13.74 -5.14 -17.46
CA GLU A 220 -13.93 -4.93 -16.02
C GLU A 220 -14.97 -5.91 -15.44
N ASP A 221 -15.98 -6.27 -16.25
CA ASP A 221 -16.94 -7.31 -15.89
C ASP A 221 -16.30 -8.70 -16.02
N LEU A 222 -16.13 -9.37 -14.88
CA LEU A 222 -15.48 -10.69 -14.80
C LEU A 222 -16.29 -11.78 -15.54
N HIS A 223 -17.58 -11.61 -15.72
CA HIS A 223 -18.40 -12.56 -16.47
C HIS A 223 -18.14 -12.44 -17.97
N GLU A 224 -18.10 -11.22 -18.49
CA GLU A 224 -17.73 -10.95 -19.89
C GLU A 224 -16.30 -11.41 -20.18
N LEU A 225 -15.34 -11.06 -19.28
CA LEU A 225 -13.96 -11.50 -19.39
C LEU A 225 -13.87 -13.02 -19.51
N LYS A 226 -14.58 -13.75 -18.64
CA LYS A 226 -14.61 -15.21 -18.63
C LYS A 226 -15.18 -15.80 -19.92
N LEU A 227 -16.30 -15.27 -20.40
CA LEU A 227 -16.95 -15.77 -21.62
C LEU A 227 -16.05 -15.58 -22.85
N THR A 228 -15.51 -14.38 -23.02
CA THR A 228 -14.63 -14.05 -24.14
C THR A 228 -13.35 -14.91 -24.12
N LEU A 229 -12.78 -15.10 -22.92
CA LEU A 229 -11.59 -15.94 -22.74
C LEU A 229 -11.89 -17.41 -23.07
N ASP A 230 -13.01 -17.97 -22.57
CA ASP A 230 -13.44 -19.34 -22.85
C ASP A 230 -13.65 -19.56 -24.38
N GLU A 231 -14.18 -18.59 -25.11
CA GLU A 231 -14.38 -18.63 -26.57
C GLU A 231 -13.04 -18.54 -27.31
N SER A 232 -12.20 -17.56 -26.98
CA SER A 232 -10.90 -17.36 -27.64
C SER A 232 -9.97 -18.57 -27.47
N LEU A 233 -10.00 -19.25 -26.33
CA LEU A 233 -9.21 -20.47 -26.13
C LEU A 233 -9.73 -21.65 -26.97
N LYS A 234 -11.04 -21.75 -27.21
CA LYS A 234 -11.63 -22.80 -28.08
C LYS A 234 -11.21 -22.67 -29.53
N GLU A 235 -10.92 -21.44 -29.99
CA GLU A 235 -10.43 -21.22 -31.36
C GLU A 235 -9.01 -21.79 -31.57
N GLY A 236 -8.28 -22.08 -30.51
CA GLY A 236 -6.96 -22.74 -30.57
C GLY A 236 -5.85 -21.87 -31.11
N ASN A 237 -6.03 -20.56 -31.16
CA ASN A 237 -5.07 -19.62 -31.72
C ASN A 237 -4.12 -18.99 -30.68
N ILE A 238 -4.24 -19.33 -29.38
CA ILE A 238 -3.49 -18.77 -28.27
C ILE A 238 -2.60 -19.86 -27.68
N ASP A 239 -1.28 -19.63 -27.63
CA ASP A 239 -0.28 -20.53 -27.05
C ASP A 239 0.43 -19.91 -25.82
N GLY A 240 0.17 -18.64 -25.51
CA GLY A 240 0.67 -17.96 -24.32
C GLY A 240 -0.35 -16.93 -23.79
N ILE A 241 -0.42 -16.79 -22.46
CA ILE A 241 -1.25 -15.77 -21.81
C ILE A 241 -0.38 -14.98 -20.83
N ILE A 242 -0.47 -13.65 -20.94
CA ILE A 242 -0.04 -12.71 -19.90
C ILE A 242 -1.28 -12.14 -19.24
N ALA A 243 -1.56 -12.57 -18.01
CA ALA A 243 -2.68 -12.08 -17.24
C ALA A 243 -2.25 -10.88 -16.38
N ALA A 244 -2.88 -9.74 -16.61
CA ALA A 244 -2.46 -8.43 -16.08
C ALA A 244 -2.79 -8.21 -14.60
N ASP A 245 -3.55 -9.07 -13.97
CA ASP A 245 -4.00 -8.96 -12.58
C ASP A 245 -4.42 -10.32 -12.02
N ILE A 246 -4.70 -10.36 -10.71
CA ILE A 246 -5.05 -11.61 -10.03
C ILE A 246 -6.34 -12.26 -10.55
N ASN A 247 -7.38 -11.46 -10.87
CA ASN A 247 -8.62 -12.00 -11.38
C ASN A 247 -8.44 -12.58 -12.78
N ALA A 248 -7.75 -11.86 -13.67
CA ALA A 248 -7.40 -12.32 -14.99
C ALA A 248 -6.56 -13.61 -14.92
N THR A 249 -5.62 -13.70 -13.97
CA THR A 249 -4.79 -14.88 -13.77
C THR A 249 -5.61 -16.11 -13.36
N LEU A 250 -6.49 -15.94 -12.36
CA LEU A 250 -7.34 -17.04 -11.87
C LEU A 250 -8.35 -17.50 -12.93
N LEU A 251 -8.95 -16.56 -13.66
CA LEU A 251 -9.87 -16.88 -14.75
C LEU A 251 -9.15 -17.61 -15.89
N SER A 252 -7.95 -17.16 -16.28
CA SER A 252 -7.14 -17.81 -17.30
C SER A 252 -6.75 -19.23 -16.90
N ASN A 253 -6.26 -19.41 -15.66
CA ASN A 253 -5.96 -20.74 -15.13
C ASN A 253 -7.19 -21.67 -15.15
N SER A 254 -8.34 -21.15 -14.70
CA SER A 254 -9.60 -21.92 -14.70
C SER A 254 -10.06 -22.30 -16.10
N ALA A 255 -9.96 -21.39 -17.09
CA ALA A 255 -10.36 -21.63 -18.47
C ALA A 255 -9.47 -22.67 -19.15
N ILE A 256 -8.15 -22.58 -18.95
CA ILE A 256 -7.17 -23.55 -19.46
C ILE A 256 -7.47 -24.96 -18.92
N GLN A 257 -7.63 -25.08 -17.61
CA GLN A 257 -7.93 -26.37 -16.97
C GLN A 257 -9.27 -26.97 -17.45
N LYS A 258 -10.30 -26.13 -17.57
CA LYS A 258 -11.62 -26.56 -18.04
C LYS A 258 -11.60 -27.12 -19.47
N GLN A 259 -10.71 -26.58 -20.31
CA GLN A 259 -10.53 -27.08 -21.69
C GLN A 259 -9.56 -28.25 -21.81
N GLY A 260 -8.89 -28.62 -20.71
CA GLY A 260 -7.96 -29.74 -20.67
C GLY A 260 -6.66 -29.46 -21.41
N LEU A 261 -6.29 -28.20 -21.62
CA LEU A 261 -5.04 -27.82 -22.28
C LEU A 261 -3.83 -28.09 -21.39
N ALA A 262 -2.79 -28.68 -21.96
CA ALA A 262 -1.57 -29.04 -21.24
C ALA A 262 -0.61 -27.84 -21.13
N TYR A 263 -0.28 -27.44 -19.89
CA TYR A 263 0.70 -26.40 -19.66
C TYR A 263 2.07 -26.75 -20.24
N SER A 264 2.79 -25.74 -20.69
CA SER A 264 4.11 -25.79 -21.31
C SER A 264 4.19 -26.53 -22.66
N ASN A 265 3.19 -27.34 -23.01
CA ASN A 265 3.13 -28.03 -24.28
C ASN A 265 2.18 -27.39 -25.28
N GLU A 266 0.98 -26.98 -24.81
CA GLU A 266 -0.06 -26.39 -25.66
C GLU A 266 -0.27 -24.91 -25.33
N ILE A 267 -0.13 -24.52 -24.04
CA ILE A 267 -0.31 -23.15 -23.59
C ILE A 267 0.58 -22.83 -22.38
N SER A 268 1.08 -21.62 -22.32
CA SER A 268 1.80 -21.09 -21.17
C SER A 268 1.02 -19.94 -20.54
N LEU A 269 1.01 -19.88 -19.21
CA LEU A 269 0.36 -18.79 -18.44
C LEU A 269 1.37 -18.15 -17.50
N ILE A 270 1.46 -16.83 -17.59
CA ILE A 270 2.13 -15.98 -16.60
C ILE A 270 1.18 -14.87 -16.15
N GLY A 271 1.14 -14.55 -14.86
CA GLY A 271 0.24 -13.52 -14.36
C GLY A 271 0.62 -13.01 -12.98
N TYR A 272 -0.32 -12.42 -12.29
CA TYR A 272 -0.16 -11.90 -10.94
C TYR A 272 -0.94 -12.76 -9.94
N VAL A 273 -0.29 -13.21 -8.88
CA VAL A 273 -0.93 -13.99 -7.81
C VAL A 273 -0.37 -13.57 -6.44
N ASN A 274 -1.09 -13.94 -5.39
CA ASN A 274 -0.52 -13.89 -4.05
C ASN A 274 0.42 -15.08 -3.85
N ALA A 275 1.69 -14.83 -3.54
CA ALA A 275 2.71 -15.86 -3.42
C ALA A 275 2.34 -16.97 -2.42
N ALA A 276 1.79 -16.61 -1.24
CA ALA A 276 1.39 -17.59 -0.23
C ALA A 276 0.21 -18.47 -0.67
N GLN A 277 -0.74 -17.91 -1.44
CA GLN A 277 -1.84 -18.68 -2.00
C GLN A 277 -1.36 -19.57 -3.14
N ASN A 278 -0.42 -19.11 -3.96
CA ASN A 278 0.15 -19.87 -5.06
C ASN A 278 0.90 -21.12 -4.59
N GLU A 279 1.52 -21.08 -3.40
CA GLU A 279 2.12 -22.26 -2.79
C GLU A 279 1.12 -23.40 -2.48
N LEU A 280 -0.15 -23.06 -2.35
CA LEU A 280 -1.24 -24.00 -2.10
C LEU A 280 -2.04 -24.37 -3.37
N SER A 281 -1.75 -23.74 -4.50
CA SER A 281 -2.44 -24.00 -5.77
C SER A 281 -1.79 -25.12 -6.57
N TYR A 282 -2.61 -25.78 -7.42
CA TYR A 282 -2.14 -26.75 -8.37
C TYR A 282 -2.83 -26.54 -9.73
N PRO A 283 -2.08 -26.41 -10.79
CA PRO A 283 -0.62 -26.23 -10.84
C PRO A 283 -0.18 -24.90 -10.20
N LYS A 284 1.07 -24.83 -9.74
CA LYS A 284 1.66 -23.55 -9.31
C LYS A 284 1.80 -22.62 -10.50
N ILE A 285 1.28 -21.42 -10.39
CA ILE A 285 1.31 -20.43 -11.45
C ILE A 285 2.68 -19.77 -11.53
N THR A 286 3.25 -19.65 -12.72
CA THR A 286 4.38 -18.75 -12.99
C THR A 286 3.87 -17.32 -12.90
N TYR A 287 4.51 -16.48 -12.10
CA TYR A 287 3.94 -15.16 -11.82
C TYR A 287 4.98 -14.04 -11.74
N ILE A 288 4.49 -12.83 -11.95
CA ILE A 288 5.22 -11.58 -11.73
C ILE A 288 5.05 -11.19 -10.27
N ASP A 289 6.12 -11.24 -9.49
CA ASP A 289 6.13 -10.76 -8.12
C ASP A 289 6.41 -9.27 -8.10
N GLN A 290 5.45 -8.50 -7.60
CA GLN A 290 5.55 -7.06 -7.37
C GLN A 290 6.23 -6.74 -6.04
N HIS A 291 6.59 -7.72 -5.23
CA HIS A 291 7.12 -7.55 -3.88
C HIS A 291 6.28 -6.62 -2.99
N PRO A 292 4.96 -6.87 -2.84
CA PRO A 292 4.03 -5.93 -2.20
C PRO A 292 4.41 -5.60 -0.75
N LYS A 293 4.99 -6.56 -0.03
CA LYS A 293 5.52 -6.32 1.32
C LYS A 293 6.64 -5.27 1.29
N GLU A 294 7.53 -5.33 0.31
CA GLU A 294 8.64 -4.38 0.18
C GLU A 294 8.15 -3.00 -0.22
N ILE A 295 7.14 -2.90 -1.09
CA ILE A 295 6.44 -1.64 -1.38
C ILE A 295 5.98 -1.02 -0.06
N GLY A 296 5.28 -1.77 0.78
CA GLY A 296 4.82 -1.30 2.08
C GLY A 296 5.93 -0.84 3.00
N MET A 297 7.00 -1.63 3.12
CA MET A 297 8.17 -1.28 3.93
C MET A 297 8.82 0.02 3.46
N GLN A 298 9.03 0.16 2.16
CA GLN A 298 9.66 1.35 1.59
C GLN A 298 8.79 2.59 1.72
N THR A 299 7.48 2.44 1.51
CA THR A 299 6.48 3.51 1.70
C THR A 299 6.50 4.04 3.14
N ALA A 300 6.50 3.14 4.13
CA ALA A 300 6.56 3.52 5.54
C ALA A 300 7.90 4.17 5.91
N LYS A 301 9.04 3.65 5.44
CA LYS A 301 10.36 4.25 5.66
C LYS A 301 10.41 5.68 5.11
N THR A 302 9.90 5.90 3.91
CA THR A 302 9.87 7.21 3.26
C THR A 302 9.07 8.21 4.08
N LEU A 303 7.87 7.82 4.57
CA LEU A 303 7.06 8.70 5.42
C LEU A 303 7.77 8.99 6.77
N LEU A 304 8.32 7.97 7.43
CA LEU A 304 9.00 8.17 8.71
C LEU A 304 10.21 9.11 8.58
N LEU A 305 10.95 9.06 7.49
CA LEU A 305 12.02 10.03 7.21
C LEU A 305 11.47 11.46 7.10
N ARG A 306 10.34 11.67 6.45
CA ARG A 306 9.68 13.00 6.39
C ARG A 306 9.24 13.48 7.77
N LEU A 307 8.67 12.59 8.59
CA LEU A 307 8.21 12.92 9.94
C LEU A 307 9.37 13.26 10.90
N GLN A 308 10.54 12.64 10.74
CA GLN A 308 11.71 12.88 11.58
C GLN A 308 12.48 14.14 11.22
N SER A 309 12.56 14.45 9.96
CA SER A 309 13.53 15.42 9.45
C SER A 309 13.07 16.87 9.57
N LYS A 310 11.79 17.18 9.81
CA LYS A 310 11.19 18.55 9.71
C LYS A 310 11.71 19.32 8.48
N LEU A 311 12.12 18.59 7.43
CA LEU A 311 12.83 19.13 6.28
C LEU A 311 11.82 19.72 5.29
N GLU A 312 11.61 21.02 5.36
CA GLU A 312 10.77 21.77 4.40
C GLU A 312 11.33 21.76 2.96
N ASN A 313 12.60 21.39 2.75
CA ASN A 313 13.30 21.52 1.44
C ASN A 313 13.92 20.23 0.91
N VAL A 314 13.50 19.05 1.34
CA VAL A 314 13.98 17.79 0.73
C VAL A 314 13.18 17.52 -0.54
N PRO A 315 13.83 17.32 -1.70
CA PRO A 315 13.14 16.92 -2.92
C PRO A 315 12.27 15.69 -2.71
N VAL A 316 11.17 15.61 -3.43
CA VAL A 316 10.33 14.41 -3.42
C VAL A 316 11.07 13.25 -4.09
N SER A 317 10.86 12.06 -3.57
CA SER A 317 11.48 10.82 -4.05
C SER A 317 10.50 10.08 -4.97
N ASP A 318 11.02 9.57 -6.08
CA ASP A 318 10.34 8.59 -6.92
C ASP A 318 11.09 7.26 -6.78
N ILE A 319 10.49 6.31 -6.08
CA ILE A 319 11.11 5.04 -5.72
C ILE A 319 10.44 3.93 -6.50
N VAL A 320 11.17 3.43 -7.49
CA VAL A 320 10.73 2.35 -8.36
C VAL A 320 11.35 1.04 -7.90
N LEU A 321 10.53 0.07 -7.52
CA LEU A 321 10.97 -1.28 -7.17
C LEU A 321 10.90 -2.20 -8.39
N ASN A 322 11.90 -3.08 -8.52
CA ASN A 322 11.91 -4.06 -9.59
C ASN A 322 10.94 -5.21 -9.27
N THR A 323 10.24 -5.67 -10.29
CA THR A 323 9.48 -6.92 -10.24
C THR A 323 10.38 -8.12 -10.59
N THR A 324 9.98 -9.30 -10.18
CA THR A 324 10.68 -10.55 -10.57
C THR A 324 9.69 -11.58 -11.09
N ILE A 325 10.13 -12.41 -12.05
CA ILE A 325 9.34 -13.57 -12.51
C ILE A 325 9.69 -14.75 -11.63
N THR A 326 8.69 -15.27 -10.92
CA THR A 326 8.81 -16.48 -10.11
C THR A 326 8.23 -17.66 -10.87
N MET A 327 9.05 -18.69 -11.04
CA MET A 327 8.70 -19.86 -11.82
C MET A 327 7.70 -20.75 -11.11
N GLY A 328 6.71 -21.20 -11.84
CA GLY A 328 5.74 -22.20 -11.46
C GLY A 328 5.70 -23.34 -12.47
N GLU A 329 4.53 -23.99 -12.58
CA GLU A 329 4.31 -25.15 -13.46
C GLU A 329 3.51 -24.78 -14.73
N THR A 330 3.08 -23.50 -14.84
CA THR A 330 2.21 -23.06 -15.93
C THR A 330 2.94 -22.46 -17.14
N SER A 331 4.28 -22.50 -17.15
CA SER A 331 5.05 -21.99 -18.30
C SER A 331 6.40 -22.68 -18.49
#